data_d753ac4a4b5a1d6170674147d08e9d48
#
_entry.id   d753ac4a4b5a1d6170674147d08e9d48
#
_cell.length_a   1.000
_cell.length_b   1.000
_cell.length_c   1.000
_cell.angle_alpha   90.00
_cell.angle_beta   90.00
_cell.angle_gamma   90.00
#
_symmetry.space_group_name_H-M   'P 1'
#
loop_
_entity.id
_entity.type
_entity.pdbx_description
1 polymer ?
#
loop_
_entity_poly.entity_id
_entity_poly.type
_entity_poly.pdbx_seq_one_letter_code
_entity_poly.pdbx_strand_id
1 'polypeptide(L)'
;MTATRYLIIDKLDEVYLKIEADADIRRELGEYFTFEVPGFKFMPQFRNRVWDGKIRLFSYATGKIYTGLYHYIINWCAENNVQVVDGTKIKDTNVDDKKIDHFINALKIPNIEVRDYQREAFIHAVKKNRCLLLSPTASGKSLIIYLIMIFNLLRLKESKQNKILI
;
A
#
# COMPACT_ATOMS: atom_id res chain seq x y z
N MET A 1 -35.94 11.68 -0.28
CA MET A 1 -35.05 10.88 0.58
C MET A 1 -33.87 10.47 -0.29
N THR A 2 -32.73 11.10 -0.13
CA THR A 2 -31.49 10.72 -0.82
C THR A 2 -31.04 9.39 -0.26
N ALA A 3 -31.00 8.34 -1.08
CA ALA A 3 -30.46 7.04 -0.68
C ALA A 3 -29.06 7.23 -0.13
N THR A 4 -28.80 6.69 1.04
CA THR A 4 -27.47 6.76 1.68
C THR A 4 -26.52 5.92 0.84
N ARG A 5 -25.57 6.57 0.16
CA ARG A 5 -24.51 5.91 -0.60
C ARG A 5 -23.51 5.29 0.37
N TYR A 6 -23.30 4.00 0.32
CA TYR A 6 -22.33 3.32 1.19
C TYR A 6 -21.48 2.30 0.42
N LEU A 7 -20.33 2.01 0.98
CA LEU A 7 -19.35 1.10 0.44
C LEU A 7 -18.73 0.28 1.59
N ILE A 8 -18.67 -1.02 1.41
CA ILE A 8 -18.04 -1.95 2.37
C ILE A 8 -16.68 -2.34 1.80
N ILE A 9 -15.64 -2.27 2.64
CA ILE A 9 -14.29 -2.70 2.30
C ILE A 9 -13.89 -3.84 3.23
N ASP A 10 -13.56 -4.99 2.66
CA ASP A 10 -13.06 -6.15 3.38
C ASP A 10 -11.66 -6.53 2.90
N LYS A 11 -10.83 -7.03 3.80
CA LYS A 11 -9.52 -7.59 3.45
C LYS A 11 -9.70 -9.01 2.95
N LEU A 12 -9.40 -9.23 1.65
CA LEU A 12 -9.45 -10.56 1.06
C LEU A 12 -8.15 -11.35 1.38
N ASP A 13 -7.01 -10.72 1.14
CA ASP A 13 -5.67 -11.24 1.42
C ASP A 13 -4.65 -10.09 1.60
N GLU A 14 -3.34 -10.40 1.61
CA GLU A 14 -2.32 -9.36 1.76
C GLU A 14 -2.16 -8.49 0.51
N VAL A 15 -2.68 -8.91 -0.64
CA VAL A 15 -2.56 -8.19 -1.93
C VAL A 15 -3.84 -7.44 -2.26
N TYR A 16 -5.00 -8.05 -1.98
CA TYR A 16 -6.29 -7.56 -2.44
C TYR A 16 -7.26 -7.22 -1.32
N LEU A 17 -8.03 -6.18 -1.56
CA LEU A 17 -9.26 -5.84 -0.87
C LEU A 17 -10.45 -6.23 -1.75
N LYS A 18 -11.58 -6.49 -1.11
CA LYS A 18 -12.88 -6.64 -1.75
C LYS A 18 -13.74 -5.44 -1.41
N ILE A 19 -14.34 -4.86 -2.43
CA ILE A 19 -15.29 -3.77 -2.33
C ILE A 19 -16.66 -4.30 -2.67
N GLU A 20 -17.62 -4.06 -1.77
CA GLU A 20 -19.03 -4.30 -1.99
C GLU A 20 -19.77 -2.95 -1.94
N ALA A 21 -20.44 -2.62 -3.02
CA ALA A 21 -21.17 -1.38 -3.17
C ALA A 21 -22.20 -1.52 -4.31
N ASP A 22 -23.11 -0.58 -4.40
CA ASP A 22 -24.08 -0.48 -5.49
C ASP A 22 -23.39 -0.33 -6.85
N ALA A 23 -24.08 -0.69 -7.91
CA ALA A 23 -23.56 -0.70 -9.28
C ALA A 23 -23.00 0.67 -9.71
N ASP A 24 -23.65 1.76 -9.30
CA ASP A 24 -23.22 3.12 -9.63
C ASP A 24 -21.88 3.47 -8.98
N ILE A 25 -21.74 3.18 -7.68
CA ILE A 25 -20.48 3.40 -6.95
C ILE A 25 -19.36 2.55 -7.54
N ARG A 26 -19.63 1.30 -7.87
CA ARG A 26 -18.63 0.40 -8.49
C ARG A 26 -18.20 0.91 -9.87
N ARG A 27 -19.11 1.48 -10.66
CA ARG A 27 -18.78 2.09 -11.96
C ARG A 27 -17.88 3.31 -11.76
N GLU A 28 -18.27 4.23 -10.87
CA GLU A 28 -17.49 5.43 -10.57
C GLU A 28 -16.08 5.09 -10.05
N LEU A 29 -15.96 4.10 -9.16
CA LEU A 29 -14.66 3.59 -8.73
C LEU A 29 -13.87 2.98 -9.89
N GLY A 30 -14.52 2.24 -10.76
CA GLY A 30 -13.90 1.68 -11.96
C GLY A 30 -13.31 2.75 -12.86
N GLU A 31 -14.02 3.85 -13.05
CA GLU A 31 -13.57 5.01 -13.83
C GLU A 31 -12.40 5.71 -13.12
N TYR A 32 -12.52 5.98 -11.82
CA TYR A 32 -11.49 6.63 -11.01
C TYR A 32 -10.17 5.85 -10.98
N PHE A 33 -10.23 4.52 -10.87
CA PHE A 33 -9.05 3.65 -10.86
C PHE A 33 -8.66 3.11 -12.24
N THR A 34 -9.12 3.77 -13.31
CA THR A 34 -8.73 3.48 -14.69
C THR A 34 -7.96 4.65 -15.27
N PHE A 35 -6.79 4.40 -15.85
CA PHE A 35 -5.98 5.43 -16.51
C PHE A 35 -5.38 4.91 -17.81
N GLU A 36 -5.16 5.85 -18.73
CA GLU A 36 -4.51 5.56 -20.00
C GLU A 36 -2.98 5.53 -19.83
N VAL A 37 -2.34 4.56 -20.46
CA VAL A 37 -0.88 4.48 -20.43
C VAL A 37 -0.29 5.53 -21.35
N PRO A 38 0.63 6.38 -20.91
CA PRO A 38 1.28 7.35 -21.78
C PRO A 38 1.91 6.66 -23.01
N GLY A 39 1.60 7.18 -24.20
CA GLY A 39 2.13 6.63 -25.44
C GLY A 39 1.51 5.29 -25.89
N PHE A 40 0.41 4.85 -25.30
CA PHE A 40 -0.24 3.58 -25.65
C PHE A 40 -0.53 3.41 -27.14
N LYS A 41 -0.82 4.50 -27.87
CA LYS A 41 -1.09 4.50 -29.31
C LYS A 41 0.05 3.96 -30.16
N PHE A 42 1.29 4.05 -29.66
CA PHE A 42 2.49 3.54 -30.33
C PHE A 42 2.82 2.10 -29.97
N MET A 43 2.12 1.52 -28.99
CA MET A 43 2.38 0.14 -28.55
C MET A 43 1.77 -0.88 -29.52
N PRO A 44 2.50 -1.95 -29.87
CA PRO A 44 2.01 -3.00 -30.77
C PRO A 44 0.68 -3.62 -30.32
N GLN A 45 0.50 -3.82 -29.03
CA GLN A 45 -0.71 -4.41 -28.44
C GLN A 45 -1.97 -3.56 -28.72
N PHE A 46 -1.85 -2.22 -28.64
CA PHE A 46 -2.92 -1.32 -29.02
C PHE A 46 -3.18 -1.30 -30.51
N ARG A 47 -2.11 -1.23 -31.32
CA ARG A 47 -2.21 -1.23 -32.80
C ARG A 47 -2.84 -2.52 -33.34
N ASN A 48 -2.56 -3.65 -32.69
CA ASN A 48 -3.14 -4.95 -33.03
C ASN A 48 -4.52 -5.18 -32.40
N ARG A 49 -5.10 -4.16 -31.69
CA ARG A 49 -6.41 -4.22 -31.04
C ARG A 49 -6.55 -5.32 -29.97
N VAL A 50 -5.44 -5.77 -29.41
CA VAL A 50 -5.41 -6.76 -28.29
C VAL A 50 -5.66 -6.09 -26.95
N TRP A 51 -5.37 -4.80 -26.84
CA TRP A 51 -5.49 -4.01 -25.63
C TRP A 51 -5.98 -2.60 -25.96
N ASP A 52 -6.76 -2.00 -25.06
CA ASP A 52 -7.41 -0.69 -25.23
C ASP A 52 -6.57 0.49 -24.71
N GLY A 53 -5.32 0.27 -24.31
CA GLY A 53 -4.43 1.31 -23.80
C GLY A 53 -4.68 1.72 -22.35
N LYS A 54 -5.58 1.02 -21.64
CA LYS A 54 -5.97 1.37 -20.27
C LYS A 54 -5.52 0.33 -19.25
N ILE A 55 -5.10 0.81 -18.10
CA ILE A 55 -4.85 -0.01 -16.91
C ILE A 55 -6.01 0.20 -15.95
N ARG A 56 -6.60 -0.89 -15.51
CA ARG A 56 -7.71 -0.91 -14.55
C ARG A 56 -7.23 -1.54 -13.26
N LEU A 57 -7.17 -0.75 -12.19
CA LEU A 57 -6.74 -1.22 -10.87
C LEU A 57 -7.89 -1.75 -10.02
N PHE A 58 -9.13 -1.41 -10.39
CA PHE A 58 -10.35 -1.95 -9.79
C PHE A 58 -11.05 -2.89 -10.75
N SER A 59 -11.39 -4.07 -10.29
CA SER A 59 -12.17 -5.04 -11.05
C SER A 59 -13.66 -4.86 -10.78
N TYR A 60 -14.37 -4.28 -11.70
CA TYR A 60 -15.81 -4.08 -11.60
C TYR A 60 -16.59 -5.38 -11.33
N ALA A 61 -16.22 -6.47 -12.02
CA ALA A 61 -16.92 -7.75 -11.93
C ALA A 61 -16.74 -8.41 -10.56
N THR A 62 -15.52 -8.38 -10.00
CA THR A 62 -15.20 -9.08 -8.76
C THR A 62 -15.18 -8.18 -7.53
N GLY A 63 -15.17 -6.85 -7.70
CA GLY A 63 -14.98 -5.88 -6.63
C GLY A 63 -13.57 -5.88 -6.04
N LYS A 64 -12.57 -6.49 -6.71
CA LYS A 64 -11.20 -6.56 -6.21
C LYS A 64 -10.41 -5.32 -6.56
N ILE A 65 -9.61 -4.87 -5.59
CA ILE A 65 -8.64 -3.79 -5.74
C ILE A 65 -7.40 -4.09 -4.91
N TYR A 66 -6.26 -3.52 -5.28
CA TYR A 66 -5.02 -3.72 -4.52
C TYR A 66 -5.07 -3.05 -3.15
N THR A 67 -4.63 -3.75 -2.11
CA THR A 67 -4.60 -3.27 -0.71
C THR A 67 -3.83 -1.96 -0.55
N GLY A 68 -2.77 -1.75 -1.36
CA GLY A 68 -2.00 -0.49 -1.35
C GLY A 68 -2.80 0.74 -1.76
N LEU A 69 -3.97 0.58 -2.37
CA LEU A 69 -4.85 1.67 -2.78
C LEU A 69 -5.90 2.05 -1.73
N TYR A 70 -5.87 1.42 -0.56
CA TYR A 70 -6.85 1.65 0.51
C TYR A 70 -7.06 3.14 0.84
N HIS A 71 -5.98 3.90 1.05
CA HIS A 71 -6.09 5.33 1.37
C HIS A 71 -6.73 6.16 0.25
N TYR A 72 -6.48 5.80 -1.01
CA TYR A 72 -7.11 6.46 -2.17
C TYR A 72 -8.61 6.18 -2.22
N ILE A 73 -9.05 4.98 -1.83
CA ILE A 73 -10.47 4.64 -1.76
C ILE A 73 -11.15 5.47 -0.68
N ILE A 74 -10.54 5.56 0.51
CA ILE A 74 -11.09 6.36 1.62
C ILE A 74 -11.21 7.84 1.24
N ASN A 75 -10.19 8.41 0.60
CA ASN A 75 -10.21 9.79 0.14
C ASN A 75 -11.31 10.01 -0.92
N TRP A 76 -11.39 9.12 -1.89
CA TRP A 76 -12.44 9.18 -2.92
C TRP A 76 -13.84 9.11 -2.29
N CYS A 77 -14.08 8.24 -1.32
CA CYS A 77 -15.34 8.13 -0.61
C CYS A 77 -15.69 9.43 0.13
N ALA A 78 -14.72 10.06 0.78
CA ALA A 78 -14.90 11.34 1.46
C ALA A 78 -15.28 12.46 0.48
N GLU A 79 -14.61 12.55 -0.66
CA GLU A 79 -14.87 13.54 -1.71
C GLU A 79 -16.25 13.36 -2.38
N ASN A 80 -16.73 12.11 -2.47
CA ASN A 80 -18.00 11.77 -3.16
C ASN A 80 -19.18 11.52 -2.19
N ASN A 81 -19.01 11.86 -0.90
CA ASN A 81 -20.04 11.67 0.13
C ASN A 81 -20.56 10.22 0.21
N VAL A 82 -19.65 9.25 0.10
CA VAL A 82 -19.93 7.82 0.27
C VAL A 82 -19.54 7.39 1.68
N GLN A 83 -20.47 6.80 2.41
CA GLN A 83 -20.16 6.24 3.74
C GLN A 83 -19.37 4.96 3.61
N VAL A 84 -18.31 4.80 4.42
CA VAL A 84 -17.45 3.62 4.39
C VAL A 84 -17.71 2.75 5.60
N VAL A 85 -17.97 1.46 5.34
CA VAL A 85 -17.98 0.41 6.35
C VAL A 85 -16.66 -0.36 6.20
N ASP A 86 -15.72 -0.11 7.12
CA ASP A 86 -14.37 -0.66 7.05
C ASP A 86 -14.22 -1.94 7.88
N GLY A 87 -14.19 -3.08 7.21
CA GLY A 87 -13.88 -4.40 7.77
C GLY A 87 -12.40 -4.79 7.73
N THR A 88 -11.54 -3.97 7.11
CA THR A 88 -10.14 -4.37 6.81
C THR A 88 -9.22 -4.39 8.01
N LYS A 89 -9.51 -3.59 9.05
CA LYS A 89 -8.62 -3.34 10.19
C LYS A 89 -7.23 -2.81 9.78
N ILE A 90 -7.12 -2.25 8.56
CA ILE A 90 -5.87 -1.62 8.10
C ILE A 90 -5.70 -0.32 8.87
N LYS A 91 -4.68 -0.28 9.71
CA LYS A 91 -4.29 0.92 10.45
C LYS A 91 -2.79 1.13 10.28
N ASP A 92 -2.37 2.39 10.27
CA ASP A 92 -0.96 2.71 10.41
C ASP A 92 -0.44 2.09 11.71
N THR A 93 0.72 1.48 11.66
CA THR A 93 1.31 0.87 12.86
C THR A 93 1.75 1.98 13.81
N ASN A 94 1.08 2.09 14.94
CA ASN A 94 1.48 3.05 15.97
C ASN A 94 2.70 2.51 16.73
N VAL A 95 3.88 2.78 16.20
CA VAL A 95 5.16 2.46 16.86
C VAL A 95 5.73 3.73 17.42
N ASP A 96 6.04 3.70 18.71
CA ASP A 96 6.70 4.82 19.40
C ASP A 96 8.13 4.98 18.87
N ASP A 97 8.51 6.21 18.53
CA ASP A 97 9.84 6.55 18.01
C ASP A 97 10.94 6.16 19.01
N LYS A 98 10.68 6.25 20.32
CA LYS A 98 11.61 5.79 21.35
C LYS A 98 11.89 4.29 21.30
N LYS A 99 10.89 3.48 20.95
CA LYS A 99 11.07 2.03 20.77
C LYS A 99 11.93 1.74 19.54
N ILE A 100 11.77 2.54 18.48
CA ILE A 100 12.57 2.45 17.27
C ILE A 100 14.03 2.82 17.55
N ASP A 101 14.27 3.90 18.30
CA ASP A 101 15.63 4.30 18.69
C ASP A 101 16.31 3.25 19.57
N HIS A 102 15.57 2.70 20.53
CA HIS A 102 16.07 1.60 21.34
C HIS A 102 16.42 0.37 20.48
N PHE A 103 15.58 0.02 19.51
CA PHE A 103 15.83 -1.08 18.59
C PHE A 103 17.12 -0.84 17.76
N ILE A 104 17.28 0.33 17.15
CA ILE A 104 18.47 0.67 16.34
C ILE A 104 19.74 0.58 17.20
N ASN A 105 19.70 1.14 18.40
CA ASN A 105 20.83 1.14 19.32
C ASN A 105 21.17 -0.28 19.84
N ALA A 106 20.16 -1.12 20.02
CA ALA A 106 20.33 -2.50 20.48
C ALA A 106 20.99 -3.40 19.42
N LEU A 107 20.85 -3.08 18.14
CA LEU A 107 21.45 -3.88 17.05
C LEU A 107 22.97 -3.84 17.01
N LYS A 108 23.62 -2.79 17.58
CA LYS A 108 25.08 -2.63 17.65
C LYS A 108 25.80 -3.07 16.38
N ILE A 109 25.41 -2.52 15.23
CA ILE A 109 26.00 -2.89 13.94
C ILE A 109 27.46 -2.43 13.92
N PRO A 110 28.44 -3.34 13.78
CA PRO A 110 29.86 -2.96 13.84
C PRO A 110 30.22 -1.99 12.71
N ASN A 111 30.90 -0.89 13.05
CA ASN A 111 31.40 0.11 12.10
C ASN A 111 30.36 0.79 11.21
N ILE A 112 29.08 0.74 11.58
CA ILE A 112 28.00 1.39 10.83
C ILE A 112 27.19 2.25 11.79
N GLU A 113 27.13 3.54 11.50
CA GLU A 113 26.25 4.49 12.16
C GLU A 113 25.05 4.77 11.25
N VAL A 114 23.85 4.66 11.81
CA VAL A 114 22.60 4.93 11.08
C VAL A 114 22.41 6.43 10.95
N ARG A 115 22.41 6.96 9.74
CA ARG A 115 22.24 8.39 9.45
C ARG A 115 20.76 8.81 9.63
N ASP A 116 20.54 10.11 9.90
CA ASP A 116 19.20 10.65 10.17
C ASP A 116 18.18 10.30 9.10
N TYR A 117 18.50 10.48 7.83
CA TYR A 117 17.60 10.17 6.72
C TYR A 117 17.30 8.66 6.59
N GLN A 118 18.24 7.78 6.97
CA GLN A 118 18.03 6.34 6.99
C GLN A 118 17.08 5.95 8.12
N ARG A 119 17.26 6.59 9.29
CA ARG A 119 16.37 6.45 10.43
C ARG A 119 14.95 6.90 10.09
N GLU A 120 14.80 8.08 9.47
CA GLU A 120 13.49 8.59 9.03
C GLU A 120 12.81 7.65 8.02
N ALA A 121 13.55 7.17 7.02
CA ALA A 121 13.04 6.21 6.03
C ALA A 121 12.60 4.90 6.70
N PHE A 122 13.35 4.39 7.67
CA PHE A 122 13.01 3.20 8.44
C PHE A 122 11.74 3.43 9.26
N ILE A 123 11.62 4.54 10.00
CA ILE A 123 10.43 4.92 10.77
C ILE A 123 9.21 4.98 9.86
N HIS A 124 9.35 5.65 8.71
CA HIS A 124 8.27 5.78 7.74
C HIS A 124 7.80 4.41 7.24
N ALA A 125 8.72 3.53 6.86
CA ALA A 125 8.41 2.19 6.39
C ALA A 125 7.69 1.34 7.46
N VAL A 126 8.12 1.42 8.71
CA VAL A 126 7.52 0.66 9.82
C VAL A 126 6.13 1.17 10.16
N LYS A 127 5.93 2.50 10.17
CA LYS A 127 4.63 3.11 10.49
C LYS A 127 3.60 2.87 9.38
N LYS A 128 4.01 3.05 8.13
CA LYS A 128 3.10 2.92 6.96
C LYS A 128 2.88 1.50 6.50
N ASN A 129 3.76 0.58 6.84
CA ASN A 129 3.73 -0.83 6.45
C ASN A 129 3.83 -1.07 4.91
N ARG A 130 3.23 -0.21 4.09
CA ARG A 130 3.34 -0.19 2.62
C ARG A 130 3.67 1.22 2.17
N CYS A 131 4.87 1.41 1.62
CA CYS A 131 5.32 2.71 1.13
C CYS A 131 6.36 2.54 0.02
N LEU A 132 6.55 3.60 -0.75
CA LEU A 132 7.62 3.71 -1.72
C LEU A 132 8.71 4.65 -1.16
N LEU A 133 9.90 4.12 -0.94
CA LEU A 133 11.06 4.91 -0.51
C LEU A 133 11.92 5.24 -1.72
N LEU A 134 11.90 6.50 -2.15
CA LEU A 134 12.79 7.00 -3.19
C LEU A 134 14.10 7.43 -2.57
N SER A 135 15.19 6.80 -2.98
CA SER A 135 16.51 7.04 -2.39
C SER A 135 17.58 7.00 -3.48
N PRO A 136 18.51 7.98 -3.53
CA PRO A 136 19.55 8.04 -4.55
C PRO A 136 20.52 6.86 -4.43
N THR A 137 21.34 6.68 -5.47
CA THR A 137 22.42 5.69 -5.45
C THR A 137 23.39 5.99 -4.30
N ALA A 138 23.96 4.96 -3.69
CA ALA A 138 24.89 5.06 -2.56
C ALA A 138 24.33 5.68 -1.25
N SER A 139 23.01 5.85 -1.11
CA SER A 139 22.40 6.33 0.12
C SER A 139 22.31 5.30 1.25
N GLY A 140 22.82 4.09 1.03
CA GLY A 140 22.76 3.01 2.02
C GLY A 140 21.41 2.32 2.11
N LYS A 141 20.70 2.16 0.99
CA LYS A 141 19.43 1.42 0.89
C LYS A 141 19.49 0.04 1.55
N SER A 142 20.61 -0.66 1.40
CA SER A 142 20.82 -1.99 1.99
C SER A 142 20.70 -1.98 3.52
N LEU A 143 21.17 -0.90 4.17
CA LEU A 143 21.03 -0.75 5.61
C LEU A 143 19.54 -0.54 6.00
N ILE A 144 18.82 0.28 5.26
CA ILE A 144 17.37 0.49 5.51
C ILE A 144 16.61 -0.83 5.35
N ILE A 145 16.88 -1.59 4.28
CA ILE A 145 16.30 -2.92 4.05
C ILE A 145 16.64 -3.87 5.20
N TYR A 146 17.89 -3.89 5.62
CA TYR A 146 18.33 -4.72 6.76
C TYR A 146 17.59 -4.38 8.04
N LEU A 147 17.45 -3.09 8.38
CA LEU A 147 16.71 -2.65 9.57
C LEU A 147 15.25 -3.07 9.52
N ILE A 148 14.58 -2.89 8.37
CA ILE A 148 13.19 -3.31 8.16
C ILE A 148 13.05 -4.83 8.30
N MET A 149 13.98 -5.59 7.72
CA MET A 149 14.00 -7.06 7.79
C MET A 149 14.11 -7.54 9.23
N ILE A 150 15.11 -7.08 9.98
CA ILE A 150 15.33 -7.51 11.38
C ILE A 150 14.16 -7.10 12.27
N PHE A 151 13.65 -5.88 12.11
CA PHE A 151 12.49 -5.41 12.87
C PHE A 151 11.27 -6.31 12.65
N ASN A 152 10.97 -6.64 11.40
CA ASN A 152 9.85 -7.54 11.09
C ASN A 152 10.10 -8.97 11.54
N LEU A 153 11.31 -9.50 11.45
CA LEU A 153 11.65 -10.83 11.98
C LEU A 153 11.42 -10.93 13.49
N LEU A 154 11.81 -9.91 14.26
CA LEU A 154 11.58 -9.87 15.70
C LEU A 154 10.08 -9.80 16.02
N ARG A 155 9.33 -9.01 15.27
CA ARG A 155 7.89 -8.88 15.41
C ARG A 155 7.13 -10.16 14.99
N LEU A 156 7.62 -10.88 13.98
CA LEU A 156 7.04 -12.13 13.48
C LEU A 156 7.37 -13.35 14.36
N LYS A 157 8.41 -13.28 15.21
CA LYS A 157 8.67 -14.33 16.22
C LYS A 157 7.50 -14.49 17.19
N GLU A 158 6.71 -13.45 17.37
CA GLU A 158 5.46 -13.46 18.14
C GLU A 158 4.28 -14.04 17.35
N SER A 159 4.35 -14.10 16.02
CA SER A 159 3.35 -14.69 15.13
C SER A 159 4.00 -15.83 14.33
N LYS A 160 3.34 -16.96 14.18
CA LYS A 160 3.86 -18.18 13.52
C LYS A 160 4.18 -18.06 12.01
N GLN A 161 4.31 -16.85 11.47
CA GLN A 161 4.61 -16.59 10.05
C GLN A 161 6.04 -16.05 9.89
N ASN A 162 6.97 -16.88 9.39
CA ASN A 162 8.40 -16.58 9.30
C ASN A 162 8.91 -16.47 7.85
N LYS A 163 8.18 -15.84 6.94
CA LYS A 163 8.63 -15.68 5.56
C LYS A 163 8.79 -14.20 5.21
N ILE A 164 9.99 -13.80 4.79
CA ILE A 164 10.31 -12.48 4.23
C ILE A 164 10.83 -12.70 2.81
N LEU A 165 10.24 -11.99 1.85
CA LEU A 165 10.71 -11.91 0.49
C LEU A 165 11.44 -10.56 0.31
N ILE A 166 12.67 -10.60 -0.17
CA ILE A 166 13.51 -9.41 -0.46
C ILE A 166 13.76 -9.33 -1.96
#